data_0e836e28b2bd3cf2ee5af0b742329f1e
#
_entry.id   0e836e28b2bd3cf2ee5af0b742329f1e
#
_cell.length_a   1.000
_cell.length_b   1.000
_cell.length_c   1.000
_cell.angle_alpha   90.00
_cell.angle_beta   90.00
_cell.angle_gamma   90.00
#
_symmetry.space_group_name_H-M   'P 1'
#
loop_
_entity.id
_entity.type
_entity.pdbx_description
1 polymer ?
#
loop_
_entity_poly.entity_id
_entity_poly.type
_entity_poly.pdbx_seq_one_letter_code
_entity_poly.pdbx_strand_id
1 'polypeptide(L)'
;MKKNELPKKIAVFPLSNFIIFPKTSVPLNIFEPRYIDMINDSMKSNKFIGMIQPMNSGSAENIRPDLYKIGCLGKITSFRETEDGRYLVELKGLIRFEIINELKTDKKYREFEVNFEKFHNDLDVKKEELKFTDLELIFKDLKSLFEKRGFIINWKELEKQSLDETINALAMASPFSLEEKQVLLEAKNLDIRKNKIAEILSTYTYDLFNNTTLQ
;
A
#
# COMPACT_ATOMS: atom_id res chain seq x y z
N MET A 1 -2.79 10.51 -15.13
CA MET A 1 -1.75 11.45 -14.67
C MET A 1 -0.55 11.30 -15.57
N LYS A 2 0.03 12.39 -16.04
CA LYS A 2 1.23 12.37 -16.89
C LYS A 2 2.49 12.32 -16.03
N LYS A 3 3.58 11.74 -16.53
CA LYS A 3 4.87 11.64 -15.82
C LYS A 3 5.40 13.01 -15.34
N ASN A 4 5.16 14.06 -16.13
CA ASN A 4 5.59 15.43 -15.82
C ASN A 4 4.78 16.12 -14.70
N GLU A 5 3.72 15.49 -14.22
CA GLU A 5 2.87 16.00 -13.13
C GLU A 5 3.26 15.42 -11.76
N LEU A 6 4.24 14.52 -11.74
CA LEU A 6 4.74 13.91 -10.50
C LEU A 6 5.59 14.91 -9.71
N PRO A 7 5.33 15.09 -8.41
CA PRO A 7 6.10 16.00 -7.58
C PRO A 7 7.49 15.43 -7.24
N LYS A 8 8.51 16.27 -7.26
CA LYS A 8 9.86 15.88 -6.81
C LYS A 8 9.98 15.80 -5.27
N LYS A 9 9.07 16.47 -4.58
CA LYS A 9 9.00 16.55 -3.12
C LYS A 9 7.60 16.21 -2.65
N ILE A 10 7.49 15.37 -1.63
CA ILE A 10 6.20 14.93 -1.06
C ILE A 10 6.23 14.97 0.46
N ALA A 11 5.07 15.29 1.06
CA ALA A 11 4.78 14.99 2.45
C ALA A 11 4.63 13.48 2.60
N VAL A 12 5.21 12.93 3.67
CA VAL A 12 5.20 11.48 3.90
C VAL A 12 4.46 11.16 5.18
N PHE A 13 3.57 10.18 5.10
CA PHE A 13 2.83 9.60 6.20
C PHE A 13 3.38 8.22 6.55
N PRO A 14 4.23 8.10 7.58
CA PRO A 14 4.66 6.81 8.10
C PRO A 14 3.48 6.11 8.78
N LEU A 15 3.09 4.95 8.28
CA LEU A 15 2.00 4.17 8.86
C LEU A 15 2.47 2.74 9.12
N SER A 16 2.54 2.36 10.42
CA SER A 16 3.08 1.07 10.86
C SER A 16 2.15 -0.12 10.67
N ASN A 17 0.88 0.11 10.36
CA ASN A 17 -0.11 -0.97 10.34
C ASN A 17 -0.69 -1.25 8.96
N PHE A 18 -0.24 -0.51 7.93
CA PHE A 18 -0.87 -0.58 6.63
C PHE A 18 0.06 -0.16 5.48
N ILE A 19 -0.04 -0.86 4.36
CA ILE A 19 0.67 -0.53 3.11
C ILE A 19 -0.36 -0.35 2.01
N ILE A 20 -0.29 0.78 1.28
CA ILE A 20 -1.11 1.03 0.09
C ILE A 20 -0.34 0.62 -1.17
N PHE A 21 -1.07 0.06 -2.13
CA PHE A 21 -0.56 -0.29 -3.46
C PHE A 21 -1.12 0.64 -4.54
N PRO A 22 -0.47 0.77 -5.70
CA PRO A 22 -1.03 1.48 -6.84
C PRO A 22 -2.43 0.98 -7.20
N LYS A 23 -3.34 1.90 -7.54
CA LYS A 23 -4.74 1.65 -7.94
C LYS A 23 -5.66 1.12 -6.82
N THR A 24 -5.16 0.92 -5.60
CA THR A 24 -5.99 0.59 -4.43
C THR A 24 -6.41 1.85 -3.68
N SER A 25 -7.45 1.76 -2.86
CA SER A 25 -7.91 2.85 -2.00
C SER A 25 -7.95 2.41 -0.55
N VAL A 26 -7.70 3.36 0.36
CA VAL A 26 -7.75 3.14 1.80
C VAL A 26 -8.45 4.31 2.51
N PRO A 27 -9.40 4.03 3.41
CA PRO A 27 -9.91 5.03 4.32
C PRO A 27 -8.92 5.24 5.47
N LEU A 28 -8.62 6.51 5.75
CA LEU A 28 -7.74 6.93 6.84
C LEU A 28 -8.53 7.79 7.82
N ASN A 29 -8.35 7.53 9.12
CA ASN A 29 -8.84 8.36 10.19
C ASN A 29 -7.66 9.12 10.81
N ILE A 30 -7.56 10.41 10.51
CA ILE A 30 -6.45 11.27 10.89
C ILE A 30 -6.86 12.10 12.10
N PHE A 31 -6.10 11.99 13.18
CA PHE A 31 -6.36 12.71 14.43
C PHE A 31 -5.10 13.34 15.06
N GLU A 32 -3.90 12.89 14.66
CA GLU A 32 -2.68 13.49 15.16
C GLU A 32 -2.48 14.88 14.56
N PRO A 33 -2.18 15.94 15.38
CA PRO A 33 -2.07 17.32 14.89
C PRO A 33 -1.09 17.50 13.73
N ARG A 34 0.07 16.80 13.77
CA ARG A 34 1.06 16.86 12.68
C ARG A 34 0.51 16.35 11.35
N TYR A 35 -0.37 15.36 11.37
CA TYR A 35 -0.97 14.81 10.16
C TYR A 35 -2.21 15.58 9.72
N ILE A 36 -2.93 16.22 10.65
CA ILE A 36 -3.95 17.22 10.31
C ILE A 36 -3.31 18.38 9.54
N ASP A 37 -2.18 18.92 10.02
CA ASP A 37 -1.41 19.96 9.31
C ASP A 37 -0.99 19.47 7.91
N MET A 38 -0.51 18.23 7.78
CA MET A 38 -0.13 17.62 6.51
C MET A 38 -1.31 17.53 5.52
N ILE A 39 -2.48 17.08 5.97
CA ILE A 39 -3.69 17.01 5.14
C ILE A 39 -4.09 18.40 4.69
N ASN A 40 -4.14 19.39 5.61
CA ASN A 40 -4.49 20.77 5.29
C ASN A 40 -3.58 21.36 4.20
N ASP A 41 -2.26 21.16 4.32
CA ASP A 41 -1.30 21.64 3.32
C ASP A 41 -1.46 20.90 1.98
N SER A 42 -1.67 19.59 2.02
CA SER A 42 -1.90 18.77 0.83
C SER A 42 -3.19 19.18 0.10
N MET A 43 -4.26 19.49 0.83
CA MET A 43 -5.54 19.95 0.26
C MET A 43 -5.43 21.30 -0.44
N LYS A 44 -4.54 22.17 0.01
CA LYS A 44 -4.25 23.49 -0.63
C LYS A 44 -3.39 23.38 -1.88
N SER A 45 -2.85 22.19 -2.18
CA SER A 45 -1.93 21.96 -3.29
C SER A 45 -2.43 20.87 -4.24
N ASN A 46 -1.67 19.83 -4.44
CA ASN A 46 -1.94 18.76 -5.41
C ASN A 46 -2.71 17.56 -4.82
N LYS A 47 -3.02 17.58 -3.53
CA LYS A 47 -3.68 16.50 -2.77
C LYS A 47 -2.89 15.19 -2.73
N PHE A 48 -1.56 15.26 -2.83
CA PHE A 48 -0.69 14.09 -2.79
C PHE A 48 -0.09 13.89 -1.40
N ILE A 49 -0.02 12.63 -0.99
CA ILE A 49 0.65 12.17 0.24
C ILE A 49 1.38 10.87 -0.08
N GLY A 50 2.63 10.76 0.35
CA GLY A 50 3.38 9.52 0.27
C GLY A 50 3.09 8.64 1.49
N MET A 51 2.54 7.44 1.30
CA MET A 51 2.50 6.44 2.36
C MET A 51 3.74 5.58 2.33
N ILE A 52 4.34 5.35 3.49
CA ILE A 52 5.55 4.56 3.64
C ILE A 52 5.53 3.80 4.97
N GLN A 53 6.16 2.63 4.98
CA GLN A 53 6.26 1.82 6.18
C GLN A 53 7.52 2.18 6.97
N PRO A 54 7.44 2.33 8.32
CA PRO A 54 8.62 2.38 9.17
C PRO A 54 9.30 1.00 9.25
N MET A 55 10.64 0.97 9.28
CA MET A 55 11.43 -0.27 9.33
C MET A 55 11.35 -0.98 10.68
N ASN A 56 11.18 -0.23 11.77
CA ASN A 56 11.09 -0.75 13.13
C ASN A 56 9.84 -0.21 13.81
N SER A 57 8.84 -1.06 13.96
CA SER A 57 7.62 -0.76 14.71
C SER A 57 7.76 -1.03 16.22
N GLY A 58 8.97 -1.37 16.69
CA GLY A 58 9.19 -1.97 18.02
C GLY A 58 9.32 -1.02 19.21
N SER A 59 9.40 0.30 19.02
CA SER A 59 9.38 1.24 20.16
C SER A 59 8.42 2.37 19.87
N ALA A 60 7.34 2.42 20.65
CA ALA A 60 6.35 3.51 20.65
C ALA A 60 6.98 4.90 20.96
N GLU A 61 8.24 4.93 21.36
CA GLU A 61 8.99 6.14 21.74
C GLU A 61 9.75 6.80 20.57
N ASN A 62 9.90 6.13 19.43
CA ASN A 62 10.65 6.71 18.33
C ASN A 62 9.78 7.61 17.45
N ILE A 63 9.79 8.90 17.77
CA ILE A 63 9.02 9.95 17.06
C ILE A 63 9.44 10.05 15.58
N ARG A 64 10.64 9.59 15.22
CA ARG A 64 11.20 9.58 13.86
C ARG A 64 11.82 8.22 13.50
N PRO A 65 10.99 7.17 13.28
CA PRO A 65 11.52 5.87 12.90
C PRO A 65 12.23 5.93 11.54
N ASP A 66 13.18 5.01 11.32
CA ASP A 66 13.72 4.73 10.00
C ASP A 66 12.60 4.22 9.09
N LEU A 67 12.68 4.58 7.81
CA LEU A 67 11.65 4.24 6.83
C LEU A 67 12.21 3.27 5.79
N TYR A 68 11.35 2.39 5.28
CA TYR A 68 11.67 1.67 4.06
C TYR A 68 11.93 2.65 2.92
N LYS A 69 12.69 2.24 1.91
CA LYS A 69 13.03 3.13 0.79
C LYS A 69 11.88 3.31 -0.18
N ILE A 70 11.03 2.31 -0.29
CA ILE A 70 9.93 2.28 -1.25
C ILE A 70 8.61 2.49 -0.53
N GLY A 71 7.86 3.49 -0.99
CA GLY A 71 6.49 3.78 -0.58
C GLY A 71 5.58 3.93 -1.80
N CYS A 72 4.33 4.32 -1.55
CA CYS A 72 3.34 4.59 -2.59
C CYS A 72 2.75 5.98 -2.44
N LEU A 73 2.79 6.78 -3.51
CA LEU A 73 2.13 8.07 -3.60
C LEU A 73 0.63 7.85 -3.72
N GLY A 74 -0.12 8.43 -2.81
CA GLY A 74 -1.57 8.47 -2.85
C GLY A 74 -2.10 9.85 -3.15
N LYS A 75 -3.31 9.90 -3.72
CA LYS A 75 -4.09 11.12 -3.91
C LYS A 75 -5.32 11.10 -3.03
N ILE A 76 -5.57 12.18 -2.31
CA ILE A 76 -6.80 12.37 -1.55
C ILE A 76 -7.96 12.50 -2.53
N THR A 77 -8.90 11.56 -2.48
CA THR A 77 -10.10 11.49 -3.34
C THR A 77 -11.35 11.92 -2.62
N SER A 78 -11.40 11.72 -1.30
CA SER A 78 -12.49 12.16 -0.43
C SER A 78 -11.93 12.72 0.86
N PHE A 79 -12.60 13.74 1.40
CA PHE A 79 -12.25 14.40 2.66
C PHE A 79 -13.50 14.79 3.41
N ARG A 80 -13.53 14.50 4.69
CA ARG A 80 -14.59 14.96 5.60
C ARG A 80 -13.97 15.20 6.99
N GLU A 81 -14.26 16.36 7.57
CA GLU A 81 -14.00 16.64 8.98
C GLU A 81 -15.15 16.13 9.82
N THR A 82 -14.86 15.52 10.95
CA THR A 82 -15.82 15.04 11.93
C THR A 82 -16.02 16.06 13.05
N GLU A 83 -17.11 15.97 13.79
CA GLU A 83 -17.46 16.90 14.86
C GLU A 83 -16.40 16.98 15.97
N ASP A 84 -15.65 15.91 16.17
CA ASP A 84 -14.54 15.81 17.15
C ASP A 84 -13.18 16.27 16.58
N GLY A 85 -13.18 16.89 15.39
CA GLY A 85 -11.97 17.45 14.77
C GLY A 85 -11.04 16.46 14.10
N ARG A 86 -11.45 15.20 13.91
CA ARG A 86 -10.72 14.21 13.12
C ARG A 86 -11.01 14.39 11.64
N TYR A 87 -10.10 13.91 10.80
CA TYR A 87 -10.27 13.91 9.36
C TYR A 87 -10.46 12.49 8.83
N LEU A 88 -11.59 12.24 8.18
CA LEU A 88 -11.80 11.02 7.41
C LEU A 88 -11.40 11.30 5.97
N VAL A 89 -10.37 10.61 5.52
CA VAL A 89 -9.74 10.81 4.21
C VAL A 89 -9.75 9.51 3.44
N GLU A 90 -10.18 9.52 2.19
CA GLU A 90 -9.92 8.41 1.28
C GLU A 90 -8.68 8.71 0.45
N LEU A 91 -7.70 7.83 0.52
CA LEU A 91 -6.45 7.93 -0.22
C LEU A 91 -6.39 6.85 -1.29
N LYS A 92 -6.28 7.26 -2.57
CA LYS A 92 -6.10 6.36 -3.71
C LYS A 92 -4.63 6.27 -4.09
N GLY A 93 -4.04 5.09 -4.03
CA GLY A 93 -2.67 4.81 -4.48
C GLY A 93 -2.52 5.04 -5.98
N LEU A 94 -1.46 5.72 -6.38
CA LEU A 94 -1.19 6.08 -7.76
C LEU A 94 0.04 5.39 -8.31
N ILE A 95 1.19 5.61 -7.69
CA ILE A 95 2.49 5.17 -8.17
C ILE A 95 3.43 4.98 -6.99
N ARG A 96 4.30 3.99 -7.06
CA ARG A 96 5.38 3.80 -6.09
C ARG A 96 6.45 4.86 -6.26
N PHE A 97 7.13 5.18 -5.18
CA PHE A 97 8.28 6.08 -5.17
C PHE A 97 9.43 5.49 -4.36
N GLU A 98 10.62 5.96 -4.63
CA GLU A 98 11.82 5.73 -3.82
C GLU A 98 12.19 7.04 -3.12
N ILE A 99 12.41 7.01 -1.80
CA ILE A 99 12.93 8.16 -1.06
C ILE A 99 14.42 8.36 -1.36
N ILE A 100 14.81 9.60 -1.62
CA ILE A 100 16.18 9.99 -1.87
C ILE A 100 16.78 10.61 -0.60
N ASN A 101 16.22 11.73 -0.16
CA ASN A 101 16.67 12.46 1.01
C ASN A 101 15.49 13.00 1.83
N GLU A 102 15.63 13.02 3.14
CA GLU A 102 14.72 13.76 4.01
C GLU A 102 15.06 15.26 3.95
N LEU A 103 14.03 16.08 3.77
CA LEU A 103 14.18 17.53 3.70
C LEU A 103 14.09 18.15 5.10
N LYS A 104 14.95 19.11 5.37
CA LYS A 104 14.85 19.94 6.57
C LYS A 104 13.76 20.98 6.36
N THR A 105 12.69 20.93 7.14
CA THR A 105 11.56 21.85 7.05
C THR A 105 11.09 22.22 8.45
N ASP A 106 10.41 23.37 8.58
CA ASP A 106 9.77 23.82 9.84
C ASP A 106 8.43 23.12 10.11
N LYS A 107 8.03 22.20 9.24
CA LYS A 107 6.77 21.46 9.35
C LYS A 107 6.86 20.38 10.41
N LYS A 108 5.74 20.10 11.07
CA LYS A 108 5.64 19.03 12.08
C LYS A 108 5.62 17.62 11.49
N TYR A 109 5.40 17.50 10.20
CA TYR A 109 5.45 16.23 9.43
C TYR A 109 6.70 16.18 8.55
N ARG A 110 7.02 14.97 8.09
CA ARG A 110 8.24 14.71 7.30
C ARG A 110 7.98 14.95 5.82
N GLU A 111 8.96 15.57 5.15
CA GLU A 111 8.97 15.75 3.69
C GLU A 111 10.23 15.11 3.11
N PHE A 112 10.10 14.51 1.94
CA PHE A 112 11.18 13.82 1.26
C PHE A 112 11.29 14.26 -0.20
N GLU A 113 12.51 14.32 -0.68
CA GLU A 113 12.82 14.26 -2.09
C GLU A 113 12.64 12.80 -2.55
N VAL A 114 11.96 12.58 -3.70
CA VAL A 114 11.58 11.25 -4.17
C VAL A 114 11.83 11.07 -5.66
N ASN A 115 12.02 9.81 -6.05
CA ASN A 115 12.17 9.38 -7.44
C ASN A 115 11.10 8.35 -7.82
N PHE A 116 10.54 8.50 -9.03
CA PHE A 116 9.50 7.63 -9.58
C PHE A 116 9.97 6.79 -10.77
N GLU A 117 11.20 6.98 -11.25
CA GLU A 117 11.69 6.41 -12.52
C GLU A 117 11.51 4.88 -12.62
N LYS A 118 11.79 4.19 -11.52
CA LYS A 118 11.68 2.72 -11.47
C LYS A 118 10.24 2.20 -11.58
N PHE A 119 9.23 3.08 -11.37
CA PHE A 119 7.84 2.69 -11.17
C PHE A 119 6.86 3.33 -12.17
N HIS A 120 7.35 3.94 -13.24
CA HIS A 120 6.49 4.57 -14.25
C HIS A 120 5.43 3.62 -14.83
N ASN A 121 5.70 2.33 -14.85
CA ASN A 121 4.75 1.31 -15.30
C ASN A 121 3.48 1.23 -14.42
N ASP A 122 3.52 1.72 -13.19
CA ASP A 122 2.33 1.79 -12.32
C ASP A 122 1.25 2.74 -12.87
N LEU A 123 1.64 3.73 -13.70
CA LEU A 123 0.74 4.68 -14.36
C LEU A 123 0.24 4.20 -15.72
N ASP A 124 0.91 3.22 -16.31
CA ASP A 124 0.56 2.74 -17.64
C ASP A 124 -0.72 1.90 -17.57
N VAL A 125 -1.66 2.20 -18.48
CA VAL A 125 -2.85 1.38 -18.73
C VAL A 125 -2.48 0.29 -19.73
N LYS A 126 -1.38 -0.43 -19.51
CA LYS A 126 -1.03 -1.52 -20.40
C LYS A 126 -2.02 -2.67 -20.20
N LYS A 127 -2.54 -3.18 -21.30
CA LYS A 127 -3.10 -4.53 -21.35
C LYS A 127 -1.93 -5.48 -21.11
N GLU A 128 -1.76 -5.93 -19.89
CA GLU A 128 -0.73 -6.91 -19.56
C GLU A 128 -1.07 -8.24 -20.23
N GLU A 129 -0.03 -8.98 -20.62
CA GLU A 129 -0.17 -10.32 -21.21
C GLU A 129 -0.67 -11.37 -20.22
N LEU A 130 -0.68 -11.03 -18.90
CA LEU A 130 -1.23 -11.86 -17.83
C LEU A 130 -2.74 -12.06 -18.03
N LYS A 131 -3.17 -13.30 -17.90
CA LYS A 131 -4.59 -13.70 -17.97
C LYS A 131 -5.11 -14.02 -16.57
N PHE A 132 -6.43 -13.88 -16.36
CA PHE A 132 -7.05 -14.29 -15.10
C PHE A 132 -6.83 -15.77 -14.78
N THR A 133 -6.68 -16.63 -15.79
CA THR A 133 -6.31 -18.04 -15.63
C THR A 133 -5.01 -18.24 -14.87
N ASP A 134 -4.07 -17.27 -14.96
CA ASP A 134 -2.80 -17.32 -14.25
C ASP A 134 -2.95 -17.03 -12.74
N LEU A 135 -4.13 -16.59 -12.32
CA LEU A 135 -4.46 -16.29 -10.93
C LEU A 135 -5.36 -17.34 -10.26
N GLU A 136 -5.91 -18.31 -11.00
CA GLU A 136 -6.90 -19.27 -10.46
C GLU A 136 -6.36 -20.01 -9.22
N LEU A 137 -5.11 -20.46 -9.25
CA LEU A 137 -4.51 -21.15 -8.14
C LEU A 137 -4.30 -20.21 -6.94
N ILE A 138 -3.83 -18.98 -7.21
CA ILE A 138 -3.65 -17.94 -6.18
C ILE A 138 -5.00 -17.59 -5.54
N PHE A 139 -6.06 -17.44 -6.34
CA PHE A 139 -7.41 -17.20 -5.82
C PHE A 139 -7.91 -18.31 -4.92
N LYS A 140 -7.71 -19.58 -5.35
CA LYS A 140 -8.09 -20.75 -4.56
C LYS A 140 -7.38 -20.78 -3.20
N ASP A 141 -6.08 -20.59 -3.20
CA ASP A 141 -5.27 -20.65 -1.98
C ASP A 141 -5.56 -19.45 -1.05
N LEU A 142 -5.69 -18.24 -1.60
CA LEU A 142 -6.10 -17.07 -0.85
C LEU A 142 -7.49 -17.24 -0.25
N LYS A 143 -8.45 -17.75 -1.01
CA LYS A 143 -9.80 -17.99 -0.50
C LYS A 143 -9.79 -18.91 0.71
N SER A 144 -9.04 -20.01 0.63
CA SER A 144 -8.84 -20.93 1.76
C SER A 144 -8.19 -20.24 2.97
N LEU A 145 -7.17 -19.40 2.74
CA LEU A 145 -6.47 -18.66 3.80
C LEU A 145 -7.39 -17.63 4.47
N PHE A 146 -8.17 -16.87 3.70
CA PHE A 146 -9.11 -15.87 4.21
C PHE A 146 -10.22 -16.53 5.04
N GLU A 147 -10.84 -17.61 4.53
CA GLU A 147 -11.87 -18.35 5.24
C GLU A 147 -11.36 -18.89 6.60
N LYS A 148 -10.16 -19.48 6.62
CA LYS A 148 -9.53 -19.96 7.87
C LYS A 148 -9.19 -18.85 8.86
N ARG A 149 -8.90 -17.65 8.38
CA ARG A 149 -8.61 -16.47 9.21
C ARG A 149 -9.86 -15.66 9.58
N GLY A 150 -11.06 -16.09 9.12
CA GLY A 150 -12.33 -15.41 9.39
C GLY A 150 -12.53 -14.09 8.62
N PHE A 151 -11.78 -13.87 7.54
CA PHE A 151 -11.96 -12.71 6.70
C PHE A 151 -13.01 -12.97 5.61
N ILE A 152 -13.86 -11.98 5.35
CA ILE A 152 -14.86 -12.02 4.29
C ILE A 152 -14.41 -11.09 3.15
N ILE A 153 -14.25 -11.63 1.95
CA ILE A 153 -13.92 -10.89 0.75
C ILE A 153 -15.01 -11.07 -0.31
N ASN A 154 -15.34 -9.97 -0.99
CA ASN A 154 -16.23 -10.02 -2.13
C ASN A 154 -15.44 -10.36 -3.41
N TRP A 155 -15.26 -11.67 -3.65
CA TRP A 155 -14.52 -12.19 -4.80
C TRP A 155 -15.11 -11.74 -6.14
N LYS A 156 -16.46 -11.64 -6.22
CA LYS A 156 -17.13 -11.19 -7.43
C LYS A 156 -16.81 -9.75 -7.81
N GLU A 157 -16.55 -8.89 -6.84
CA GLU A 157 -16.12 -7.52 -7.11
C GLU A 157 -14.64 -7.46 -7.55
N LEU A 158 -13.79 -8.31 -7.00
CA LEU A 158 -12.39 -8.42 -7.44
C LEU A 158 -12.29 -8.90 -8.90
N GLU A 159 -13.10 -9.87 -9.31
CA GLU A 159 -13.12 -10.39 -10.68
C GLU A 159 -13.56 -9.35 -11.74
N LYS A 160 -14.25 -8.29 -11.34
CA LYS A 160 -14.65 -7.19 -12.23
C LYS A 160 -13.54 -6.15 -12.45
N GLN A 161 -12.50 -6.16 -11.63
CA GLN A 161 -11.39 -5.23 -11.71
C GLN A 161 -10.42 -5.65 -12.81
N SER A 162 -9.56 -4.72 -13.23
CA SER A 162 -8.41 -5.06 -14.08
C SER A 162 -7.44 -5.97 -13.31
N LEU A 163 -6.64 -6.73 -14.04
CA LEU A 163 -5.73 -7.71 -13.44
C LEU A 163 -4.72 -7.07 -12.48
N ASP A 164 -4.22 -5.89 -12.82
CA ASP A 164 -3.29 -5.14 -11.97
C ASP A 164 -3.97 -4.57 -10.71
N GLU A 165 -5.22 -4.10 -10.80
CA GLU A 165 -6.02 -3.73 -9.64
C GLU A 165 -6.25 -4.93 -8.72
N THR A 166 -6.60 -6.08 -9.31
CA THR A 166 -6.83 -7.31 -8.57
C THR A 166 -5.59 -7.78 -7.82
N ILE A 167 -4.42 -7.88 -8.50
CA ILE A 167 -3.18 -8.31 -7.85
C ILE A 167 -2.77 -7.33 -6.74
N ASN A 168 -2.92 -6.03 -6.95
CA ASN A 168 -2.60 -5.02 -5.95
C ASN A 168 -3.57 -5.06 -4.76
N ALA A 169 -4.86 -5.25 -5.02
CA ALA A 169 -5.87 -5.41 -3.96
C ALA A 169 -5.62 -6.67 -3.13
N LEU A 170 -5.28 -7.79 -3.78
CA LEU A 170 -4.92 -9.02 -3.08
C LEU A 170 -3.65 -8.86 -2.24
N ALA A 171 -2.59 -8.23 -2.78
CA ALA A 171 -1.38 -7.94 -2.03
C ALA A 171 -1.66 -7.08 -0.78
N MET A 172 -2.56 -6.08 -0.91
CA MET A 172 -2.95 -5.20 0.17
C MET A 172 -3.80 -5.90 1.23
N ALA A 173 -4.85 -6.63 0.80
CA ALA A 173 -5.85 -7.21 1.68
C ALA A 173 -5.42 -8.52 2.34
N SER A 174 -4.45 -9.24 1.76
CA SER A 174 -4.00 -10.53 2.29
C SER A 174 -3.51 -10.42 3.73
N PRO A 175 -3.75 -11.44 4.58
CA PRO A 175 -3.32 -11.47 5.97
C PRO A 175 -1.82 -11.81 6.10
N PHE A 176 -1.02 -11.24 5.22
CA PHE A 176 0.44 -11.32 5.24
C PHE A 176 1.04 -10.35 6.24
N SER A 177 2.26 -10.62 6.70
CA SER A 177 2.99 -9.68 7.54
C SER A 177 3.28 -8.38 6.80
N LEU A 178 3.64 -7.32 7.53
CA LEU A 178 3.97 -6.03 6.91
C LEU A 178 5.26 -6.12 6.10
N GLU A 179 6.21 -6.93 6.53
CA GLU A 179 7.46 -7.22 5.83
C GLU A 179 7.18 -7.94 4.50
N GLU A 180 6.31 -8.95 4.51
CA GLU A 180 5.87 -9.64 3.29
C GLU A 180 5.16 -8.69 2.33
N LYS A 181 4.27 -7.83 2.84
CA LYS A 181 3.62 -6.79 2.03
C LYS A 181 4.61 -5.78 1.48
N GLN A 182 5.67 -5.44 2.22
CA GLN A 182 6.73 -4.57 1.74
C GLN A 182 7.49 -5.23 0.58
N VAL A 183 7.82 -6.52 0.69
CA VAL A 183 8.43 -7.30 -0.41
C VAL A 183 7.53 -7.30 -1.66
N LEU A 184 6.21 -7.39 -1.48
CA LEU A 184 5.26 -7.28 -2.59
C LEU A 184 5.22 -5.87 -3.19
N LEU A 185 5.29 -4.82 -2.37
CA LEU A 185 5.33 -3.44 -2.85
C LEU A 185 6.61 -3.18 -3.67
N GLU A 186 7.74 -3.72 -3.25
CA GLU A 186 9.06 -3.55 -3.90
C GLU A 186 9.22 -4.37 -5.18
N ALA A 187 8.33 -5.31 -5.48
CA ALA A 187 8.39 -6.13 -6.68
C ALA A 187 8.43 -5.26 -7.95
N LYS A 188 9.40 -5.51 -8.85
CA LYS A 188 9.70 -4.64 -10.02
C LYS A 188 8.49 -4.45 -10.94
N ASN A 189 7.72 -5.49 -11.13
CA ASN A 189 6.53 -5.49 -12.00
C ASN A 189 5.43 -6.38 -11.41
N LEU A 190 4.30 -6.42 -12.08
CA LEU A 190 3.11 -7.13 -11.63
C LEU A 190 3.30 -8.65 -11.65
N ASP A 191 3.99 -9.18 -12.64
CA ASP A 191 4.24 -10.62 -12.74
C ASP A 191 5.12 -11.12 -11.59
N ILE A 192 6.19 -10.38 -11.27
CA ILE A 192 7.03 -10.69 -10.09
C ILE A 192 6.20 -10.58 -8.81
N ARG A 193 5.31 -9.59 -8.69
CA ARG A 193 4.42 -9.45 -7.52
C ARG A 193 3.49 -10.65 -7.40
N LYS A 194 2.85 -11.07 -8.49
CA LYS A 194 2.01 -12.26 -8.56
C LYS A 194 2.76 -13.51 -8.08
N ASN A 195 3.97 -13.73 -8.61
CA ASN A 195 4.77 -14.90 -8.24
C ASN A 195 5.18 -14.88 -6.76
N LYS A 196 5.51 -13.71 -6.23
CA LYS A 196 5.80 -13.54 -4.80
C LYS A 196 4.56 -13.78 -3.92
N ILE A 197 3.37 -13.41 -4.35
CA ILE A 197 2.13 -13.77 -3.64
C ILE A 197 1.99 -15.28 -3.56
N ALA A 198 2.20 -16.00 -4.66
CA ALA A 198 2.13 -17.46 -4.67
C ALA A 198 3.19 -18.11 -3.77
N GLU A 199 4.41 -17.57 -3.78
CA GLU A 199 5.51 -18.02 -2.90
C GLU A 199 5.15 -17.84 -1.43
N ILE A 200 4.69 -16.66 -1.02
CA ILE A 200 4.27 -16.39 0.35
C ILE A 200 3.12 -17.31 0.75
N LEU A 201 2.11 -17.47 -0.11
CA LEU A 201 0.97 -18.36 0.15
C LEU A 201 1.40 -19.81 0.40
N SER A 202 2.41 -20.30 -0.31
CA SER A 202 2.89 -21.66 -0.13
C SER A 202 3.42 -21.90 1.29
N THR A 203 4.03 -20.91 1.93
CA THR A 203 4.49 -21.03 3.34
C THR A 203 3.30 -21.13 4.30
N TYR A 204 2.27 -20.32 4.11
CA TYR A 204 1.07 -20.36 4.94
C TYR A 204 0.27 -21.66 4.78
N THR A 205 0.23 -22.23 3.58
CA THR A 205 -0.44 -23.52 3.35
C THR A 205 0.35 -24.67 3.96
N TYR A 206 1.67 -24.66 3.88
CA TYR A 206 2.52 -25.68 4.50
C TYR A 206 2.36 -25.72 6.03
N ASP A 207 2.37 -24.58 6.69
CA ASP A 207 2.19 -24.48 8.15
C ASP A 207 0.80 -24.96 8.60
N LEU A 208 -0.23 -24.77 7.76
CA LEU A 208 -1.57 -25.23 8.03
C LEU A 208 -1.71 -26.77 7.97
N PHE A 209 -0.94 -27.43 7.11
CA PHE A 209 -0.93 -28.91 7.03
C PHE A 209 -0.18 -29.54 8.20
N ASN A 210 0.92 -28.92 8.67
CA ASN A 210 1.72 -29.47 9.78
C ASN A 210 1.04 -29.29 11.15
N ASN A 211 0.24 -28.24 11.35
CA ASN A 211 -0.49 -28.02 12.61
C ASN A 211 -1.75 -28.88 12.76
N THR A 212 -2.23 -29.52 11.69
CA THR A 212 -3.38 -30.44 11.74
C THR A 212 -2.98 -31.89 12.04
N THR A 213 -1.70 -32.23 12.04
CA THR A 213 -1.18 -33.58 12.26
C THR A 213 -0.74 -33.85 13.71
N LEU A 214 -0.95 -32.91 14.64
CA LEU A 214 -0.57 -33.02 16.07
C LEU A 214 -1.78 -32.98 17.01
N GLN A 215 -2.93 -33.57 16.60
CA GLN A 215 -4.03 -33.88 17.53
C GLN A 215 -4.35 -35.37 17.47
#